data_e628988c35aaf8c4363bb8215a2af253
#
_entry.id   e628988c35aaf8c4363bb8215a2af253
#
_cell.length_a   1.000
_cell.length_b   1.000
_cell.length_c   1.000
_cell.angle_alpha   90.00
_cell.angle_beta   90.00
_cell.angle_gamma   90.00
#
_symmetry.space_group_name_H-M   'P 1'
#
loop_
_entity.id
_entity.type
_entity.pdbx_description
1 polymer ?
#
loop_
_entity_poly.entity_id
_entity_poly.type
_entity_poly.pdbx_seq_one_letter_code
_entity_poly.pdbx_strand_id
1 'polypeptide(L)' 'RGIDMGISYKKLWVLLIEKDITRVQMRRDLKIATGTMSKLNKGEEVALSVLLRICEYLNCDIGDICSFVKSKEDTV' A
#
# COMPACT_ATOMS: atom_id res chain seq x y z
N ARG A 1 -17.08 2.25 -20.05
CA ARG A 1 -16.22 2.34 -19.36
C ARG A 1 -16.63 3.18 -18.27
N GLY A 2 -16.48 3.75 -17.66
CA GLY A 2 -16.88 4.61 -16.59
C GLY A 2 -16.56 4.11 -15.22
N ILE A 3 -16.07 2.91 -15.11
CA ILE A 3 -15.70 2.41 -13.81
C ILE A 3 -14.23 2.66 -13.61
N ASP A 4 -13.91 3.51 -12.64
CA ASP A 4 -12.54 3.78 -12.28
C ASP A 4 -12.21 3.03 -11.02
N MET A 5 -11.15 2.25 -11.08
CA MET A 5 -10.67 1.53 -9.93
C MET A 5 -9.45 2.24 -9.39
N GLY A 6 -9.43 2.42 -8.10
CA GLY A 6 -8.26 2.93 -7.43
C GLY A 6 -7.61 1.86 -6.61
N ILE A 7 -6.52 2.21 -5.97
CA ILE A 7 -5.82 1.26 -5.12
C ILE A 7 -5.84 1.81 -3.69
N SER A 8 -5.99 0.93 -2.73
CA SER A 8 -6.01 1.31 -1.32
C SER A 8 -4.95 0.51 -0.57
N TYR A 9 -4.16 1.19 0.23
CA TYR A 9 -3.17 0.56 1.09
C TYR A 9 -3.58 0.59 2.54
N LYS A 10 -4.88 0.75 2.78
CA LYS A 10 -5.38 0.81 4.15
C LYS A 10 -4.99 -0.43 4.94
N LYS A 11 -5.05 -1.58 4.31
CA LYS A 11 -4.68 -2.83 4.97
C LYS A 11 -3.22 -2.81 5.41
N LEU A 12 -2.36 -2.19 4.60
CA LEU A 12 -0.95 -2.07 4.95
C LEU A 12 -0.77 -1.26 6.23
N TRP A 13 -1.47 -0.12 6.31
CA TRP A 13 -1.33 0.74 7.49
C TRP A 13 -1.85 0.05 8.74
N VAL A 14 -2.96 -0.67 8.62
CA VAL A 14 -3.51 -1.43 9.75
C VAL A 14 -2.51 -2.50 10.19
N LEU A 15 -1.93 -3.20 9.23
CA LEU A 15 -0.98 -4.27 9.53
C LEU A 15 0.26 -3.72 10.23
N LEU A 16 0.75 -2.56 9.80
CA LEU A 16 1.89 -1.93 10.44
C LEU A 16 1.56 -1.59 11.90
N ILE A 17 0.37 -1.08 12.13
CA ILE A 17 -0.06 -0.75 13.50
C ILE A 17 -0.10 -2.01 14.34
N GLU A 18 -0.64 -3.09 13.80
CA GLU A 18 -0.72 -4.35 14.52
C GLU A 18 0.64 -4.90 14.86
N LYS A 19 1.63 -4.65 14.00
CA LYS A 19 2.98 -5.14 14.23
C LYS A 19 3.87 -4.13 14.94
N ASP A 20 3.30 -2.99 15.29
CA ASP A 20 4.03 -1.96 16.02
C ASP A 20 5.19 -1.38 15.20
N ILE A 21 4.98 -1.25 13.91
CA ILE A 21 5.99 -0.72 13.00
C ILE A 21 5.48 0.61 12.46
N THR A 22 6.29 1.67 12.53
CA THR A 22 5.90 2.94 11.97
C THR A 22 6.20 2.97 10.48
N ARG A 23 5.52 3.87 9.76
CA ARG A 23 5.78 4.04 8.33
C ARG A 23 7.22 4.48 8.08
N VAL A 24 7.74 5.33 8.95
CA VAL A 24 9.13 5.80 8.83
C VAL A 24 10.09 4.62 8.99
N GLN A 25 9.80 3.75 9.94
CA GLN A 25 10.64 2.58 10.16
C GLN A 25 10.63 1.65 8.95
N MET A 26 9.46 1.39 8.39
CA MET A 26 9.35 0.56 7.20
C MET A 26 10.13 1.16 6.04
N ARG A 27 9.96 2.47 5.82
CA ARG A 27 10.65 3.15 4.74
C ARG A 27 12.17 3.02 4.88
N ARG A 28 12.64 3.20 6.10
CA ARG A 28 14.07 3.13 6.38
C ARG A 28 14.61 1.72 6.22
N ASP A 29 13.91 0.74 6.76
CA ASP A 29 14.36 -0.64 6.72
C ASP A 29 14.39 -1.18 5.30
N LEU A 30 13.45 -0.77 4.47
CA LEU A 30 13.36 -1.23 3.09
C LEU A 30 14.04 -0.27 2.12
N LYS A 31 14.52 0.86 2.62
CA LYS A 31 15.20 1.86 1.80
C LYS A 31 14.30 2.31 0.65
N ILE A 32 13.05 2.56 0.96
CA ILE A 32 12.08 3.00 -0.04
C ILE A 32 12.33 4.48 -0.33
N ALA A 33 12.34 4.83 -1.61
CA ALA A 33 12.55 6.21 -2.02
C ALA A 33 11.42 7.10 -1.52
N THR A 34 11.74 8.35 -1.26
CA THR A 34 10.75 9.31 -0.77
C THR A 34 9.56 9.43 -1.70
N GLY A 35 9.82 9.47 -3.01
CA GLY A 35 8.74 9.57 -3.99
C GLY A 35 7.81 8.37 -3.95
N THR A 36 8.38 7.17 -3.79
CA THR A 36 7.59 5.95 -3.70
C THR A 36 6.76 5.95 -2.43
N MET A 37 7.34 6.37 -1.32
CA MET A 37 6.61 6.43 -0.07
C MET A 37 5.46 7.44 -0.15
N SER A 38 5.69 8.54 -0.85
CA SER A 38 4.64 9.53 -1.07
C SER A 38 3.47 8.92 -1.84
N LYS A 39 3.76 8.10 -2.85
CA LYS A 39 2.71 7.44 -3.61
C LYS A 39 1.93 6.46 -2.74
N LEU A 40 2.62 5.73 -1.89
CA LEU A 40 1.95 4.82 -0.96
C LEU A 40 1.01 5.60 -0.03
N ASN A 41 1.46 6.73 0.46
CA ASN A 41 0.63 7.54 1.35
C ASN A 41 -0.58 8.12 0.65
N LYS A 42 -0.48 8.36 -0.65
CA LYS A 42 -1.59 8.92 -1.42
C LYS A 42 -2.49 7.88 -2.04
N GLY A 43 -2.13 6.61 -1.92
CA GLY A 43 -2.92 5.56 -2.56
C GLY A 43 -2.70 5.46 -4.05
N GLU A 44 -1.51 5.82 -4.51
CA GLU A 44 -1.15 5.74 -5.92
C GLU A 44 -0.38 4.48 -6.21
N GLU A 45 -0.31 4.12 -7.48
CA GLU A 45 0.38 2.90 -7.90
C GLU A 45 1.88 3.01 -7.66
N VAL A 46 2.46 1.92 -7.20
CA VAL A 46 3.90 1.79 -7.05
C VAL A 46 4.33 0.51 -7.75
N ALA A 47 5.62 0.38 -7.96
CA ALA A 47 6.15 -0.80 -8.63
C ALA A 47 5.82 -2.06 -7.84
N LEU A 48 5.51 -3.13 -8.55
CA LEU A 48 5.18 -4.40 -7.91
C LEU A 48 6.36 -4.90 -7.06
N SER A 49 7.58 -4.61 -7.49
CA SER A 49 8.76 -5.02 -6.74
C SER A 49 8.79 -4.39 -5.35
N VAL A 50 8.29 -3.16 -5.23
CA VAL A 50 8.22 -2.50 -3.93
C VAL A 50 7.22 -3.25 -3.05
N LEU A 51 6.07 -3.60 -3.61
CA LEU A 51 5.05 -4.33 -2.86
C LEU A 51 5.56 -5.70 -2.43
N LEU A 52 6.33 -6.35 -3.29
CA LEU A 52 6.93 -7.64 -2.95
C LEU A 52 7.85 -7.50 -1.75
N ARG A 53 8.68 -6.47 -1.74
CA ARG A 53 9.59 -6.25 -0.62
C ARG A 53 8.84 -5.98 0.68
N ILE A 54 7.75 -5.24 0.59
CA ILE A 54 6.93 -4.97 1.76
C ILE A 54 6.32 -6.26 2.28
N CYS A 55 5.81 -7.10 1.38
CA CYS A 55 5.24 -8.38 1.77
C CYS A 55 6.27 -9.28 2.43
N GLU A 56 7.48 -9.30 1.91
CA GLU A 56 8.54 -10.09 2.52
C GLU A 56 8.90 -9.56 3.90
N TYR A 57 8.94 -8.24 4.02
CA TYR A 57 9.27 -7.60 5.29
C TYR A 57 8.23 -7.93 6.36
N LEU A 58 6.96 -7.93 5.97
CA LEU A 58 5.86 -8.17 6.90
C LEU A 58 5.42 -9.63 6.94
N ASN A 59 6.03 -10.48 6.11
CA ASN A 59 5.71 -11.90 6.03
C ASN A 59 4.22 -12.10 5.74
N CYS A 60 3.76 -11.50 4.65
CA CYS A 60 2.36 -11.57 4.27
C CYS A 60 2.22 -11.58 2.76
N ASP A 61 1.00 -11.69 2.28
CA ASP A 61 0.71 -11.71 0.85
C ASP A 61 0.25 -10.33 0.40
N ILE A 62 0.23 -10.11 -0.91
CA ILE A 62 -0.14 -8.82 -1.45
C ILE A 62 -1.58 -8.44 -1.08
N GLY A 63 -2.47 -9.43 -1.01
CA GLY A 63 -3.84 -9.17 -0.60
C GLY A 63 -3.99 -8.69 0.83
N ASP A 64 -2.93 -8.83 1.62
CA ASP A 64 -2.94 -8.39 3.00
C ASP A 64 -2.53 -6.93 3.16
N ILE A 65 -1.99 -6.31 2.09
CA ILE A 65 -1.50 -4.95 2.18
C ILE A 65 -2.22 -3.97 1.27
N CYS A 66 -2.91 -4.47 0.25
CA CYS A 66 -3.60 -3.57 -0.65
C CYS A 66 -4.84 -4.22 -1.24
N SER A 67 -5.69 -3.40 -1.79
CA SER A 67 -6.89 -3.88 -2.48
C SER A 67 -7.30 -2.81 -3.48
N PHE A 68 -8.13 -3.21 -4.43
CA PHE A 68 -8.71 -2.26 -5.36
C PHE A 68 -10.03 -1.77 -4.80
N VAL A 69 -10.28 -0.49 -5.04
CA VAL A 69 -11.55 0.11 -4.61
C VAL A 69 -12.15 0.83 -5.80
N LYS A 70 -13.46 0.83 -5.88
CA LYS A 70 -14.15 1.55 -6.94
C LYS A 70 -14.29 3.01 -6.56
N SER A 71 -14.32 3.86 -7.57
CA SER A 71 -14.57 5.26 -7.33
C SER A 71 -16.02 5.40 -6.86
N LYS A 72 -16.32 6.56 -6.25
CA LYS A 72 -17.65 6.71 -5.71
C LYS A 72 -18.72 6.77 -6.75
N GLU A 73 -18.42 7.11 -7.96
CA GLU A 73 -19.45 7.14 -9.01
C GLU A 73 -20.02 5.77 -9.26
N ASP A 74 -19.28 4.75 -8.93
CA ASP A 74 -19.70 3.40 -9.20
C ASP A 74 -20.85 2.96 -8.33
N THR A 75 -21.15 3.73 -7.32
CA THR A 75 -22.23 3.37 -6.42
C THR A 75 -23.58 3.78 -6.92
N VAL A 76 -23.60 4.56 -7.96
CA VAL A 76 -24.87 5.07 -8.47
C VAL A 76 -25.65 4.05 -9.26
#